data_81f419d23ca5273e8ccef7a2fd4703a4
#
_entry.id   81f419d23ca5273e8ccef7a2fd4703a4
#
_cell.length_a   1.000
_cell.length_b   1.000
_cell.length_c   1.000
_cell.angle_alpha   90.00
_cell.angle_beta   90.00
_cell.angle_gamma   90.00
#
_symmetry.space_group_name_H-M   'P 1'
#
loop_
_entity.id
_entity.type
_entity.pdbx_description
1 polymer ?
#
loop_
_entity_poly.entity_id
_entity_poly.type
_entity_poly.pdbx_seq_one_letter_code
_entity_poly.pdbx_strand_id
1 'polypeptide(L)'
;MHGFTGERTLMRIHIGERDKDPKSGKPLYQAIVELLRSRQYAGATVFRAIMGYGASAHVRTDRLEVLSLDLPIVVECVETEERIEAILPELDEMIGGGLITLERARVIMYRPGTERGIGSAR
;
A
#
# COMPACT_ATOMS: atom_id res chain seq x y z
N MET A 1 2.71 -19.86 1.54
CA MET A 1 2.18 -19.17 0.39
C MET A 1 2.73 -19.75 -0.90
N HIS A 2 1.86 -19.94 -1.85
CA HIS A 2 2.25 -20.55 -3.12
C HIS A 2 2.54 -19.49 -4.16
N GLY A 3 3.36 -19.82 -5.11
CA GLY A 3 3.58 -18.97 -6.26
C GLY A 3 2.37 -18.98 -7.18
N PHE A 4 2.32 -18.03 -8.08
CA PHE A 4 1.22 -17.97 -9.03
C PHE A 4 1.59 -17.17 -10.27
N THR A 5 0.79 -17.34 -11.30
CA THR A 5 0.87 -16.54 -12.52
C THR A 5 -0.55 -16.23 -12.94
N GLY A 6 -0.68 -15.35 -13.88
CA GLY A 6 -1.96 -15.05 -14.47
C GLY A 6 -2.49 -13.68 -14.07
N GLU A 7 -3.75 -13.48 -14.32
CA GLU A 7 -4.39 -12.20 -14.07
C GLU A 7 -4.58 -11.96 -12.59
N ARG A 8 -4.19 -10.78 -12.17
CA ARG A 8 -4.39 -10.32 -10.81
C ARG A 8 -4.81 -8.86 -10.87
N THR A 9 -5.05 -8.28 -9.73
CA THR A 9 -5.40 -6.87 -9.60
C THR A 9 -4.31 -6.15 -8.84
N LEU A 10 -3.86 -5.04 -9.41
CA LEU A 10 -2.91 -4.17 -8.74
C LEU A 10 -3.71 -3.08 -8.05
N MET A 11 -3.56 -2.96 -6.76
CA MET A 11 -4.21 -1.90 -6.00
C MET A 11 -3.17 -0.88 -5.61
N ARG A 12 -3.46 0.39 -5.85
CA ARG A 12 -2.63 1.48 -5.35
C ARG A 12 -3.45 2.35 -4.44
N ILE A 13 -2.91 2.64 -3.27
CA ILE A 13 -3.56 3.46 -2.28
C ILE A 13 -2.73 4.70 -2.10
N HIS A 14 -3.32 5.86 -2.41
CA HIS A 14 -2.62 7.14 -2.34
C HIS A 14 -3.09 7.88 -1.10
N ILE A 15 -2.19 8.14 -0.17
CA ILE A 15 -2.50 8.81 1.08
C ILE A 15 -1.34 9.77 1.41
N GLY A 16 -1.41 10.45 2.52
CA GLY A 16 -0.35 11.34 2.95
C GLY A 16 0.50 10.68 4.01
N GLU A 17 1.73 11.10 4.11
CA GLU A 17 2.67 10.52 5.05
C GLU A 17 2.23 10.73 6.49
N ARG A 18 1.59 11.84 6.78
CA ARG A 18 1.17 12.15 8.14
C ARG A 18 -0.22 11.65 8.51
N ASP A 19 -0.88 11.01 7.57
CA ASP A 19 -2.20 10.46 7.86
C ASP A 19 -2.08 9.37 8.92
N LYS A 20 -3.08 9.29 9.78
CA LYS A 20 -3.07 8.34 10.88
C LYS A 20 -4.23 7.38 10.78
N ASP A 21 -4.00 6.19 11.30
CA ASP A 21 -5.08 5.24 11.46
C ASP A 21 -5.95 5.71 12.62
N PRO A 22 -7.25 5.92 12.41
CA PRO A 22 -8.10 6.45 13.46
C PRO A 22 -8.22 5.55 14.69
N LYS A 23 -8.00 4.27 14.52
CA LYS A 23 -8.14 3.37 15.67
C LYS A 23 -6.87 3.24 16.48
N SER A 24 -5.75 3.09 15.84
CA SER A 24 -4.50 2.83 16.53
C SER A 24 -3.63 4.05 16.73
N GLY A 25 -3.86 5.10 15.94
CA GLY A 25 -2.99 6.28 15.98
C GLY A 25 -1.67 6.08 15.26
N LYS A 26 -1.43 4.91 14.71
CA LYS A 26 -0.20 4.66 13.97
C LYS A 26 -0.24 5.39 12.64
N PRO A 27 0.89 5.60 12.00
CA PRO A 27 0.88 6.11 10.64
C PRO A 27 -0.03 5.23 9.77
N LEU A 28 -0.86 5.85 8.98
CA LEU A 28 -1.86 5.13 8.21
C LEU A 28 -1.21 4.11 7.28
N TYR A 29 -0.13 4.49 6.60
CA TYR A 29 0.51 3.56 5.68
C TYR A 29 1.02 2.31 6.40
N GLN A 30 1.49 2.47 7.64
CA GLN A 30 1.97 1.35 8.42
C GLN A 30 0.79 0.44 8.80
N ALA A 31 -0.31 1.05 9.22
CA ALA A 31 -1.49 0.26 9.61
C ALA A 31 -2.04 -0.52 8.41
N ILE A 32 -2.01 0.08 7.22
CA ILE A 32 -2.48 -0.60 6.02
C ILE A 32 -1.58 -1.78 5.71
N VAL A 33 -0.27 -1.61 5.77
CA VAL A 33 0.65 -2.71 5.49
C VAL A 33 0.45 -3.82 6.50
N GLU A 34 0.27 -3.48 7.77
CA GLU A 34 0.04 -4.48 8.81
C GLU A 34 -1.26 -5.24 8.57
N LEU A 35 -2.28 -4.55 8.09
CA LEU A 35 -3.55 -5.18 7.77
C LEU A 35 -3.37 -6.18 6.63
N LEU A 36 -2.72 -5.76 5.56
CA LEU A 36 -2.50 -6.63 4.41
C LEU A 36 -1.67 -7.85 4.82
N ARG A 37 -0.67 -7.65 5.64
CA ARG A 37 0.16 -8.74 6.09
C ARG A 37 -0.64 -9.70 6.96
N SER A 38 -1.47 -9.18 7.84
CA SER A 38 -2.26 -10.03 8.73
C SER A 38 -3.25 -10.89 7.97
N ARG A 39 -3.67 -10.43 6.79
CA ARG A 39 -4.58 -11.19 5.94
C ARG A 39 -3.82 -12.01 4.92
N GLN A 40 -2.50 -12.06 5.03
CA GLN A 40 -1.65 -12.91 4.19
C GLN A 40 -1.75 -12.59 2.71
N TYR A 41 -1.82 -11.30 2.38
CA TYR A 41 -1.71 -10.87 1.00
C TYR A 41 -0.27 -11.12 0.56
N ALA A 42 -0.08 -11.33 -0.74
CA ALA A 42 1.20 -11.76 -1.27
C ALA A 42 2.35 -10.81 -0.97
N GLY A 43 2.06 -9.56 -0.83
CA GLY A 43 3.08 -8.58 -0.48
C GLY A 43 2.49 -7.19 -0.57
N ALA A 44 3.22 -6.23 -0.05
CA ALA A 44 2.83 -4.82 -0.15
C ALA A 44 4.09 -3.99 -0.16
N THR A 45 4.07 -2.92 -0.93
CA THR A 45 5.22 -2.04 -1.04
C THR A 45 4.75 -0.61 -0.80
N VAL A 46 5.53 0.13 -0.05
CA VAL A 46 5.21 1.53 0.23
C VAL A 46 6.24 2.39 -0.47
N PHE A 47 5.73 3.36 -1.24
CA PHE A 47 6.58 4.33 -1.90
C PHE A 47 6.32 5.69 -1.28
N ARG A 48 7.36 6.44 -1.06
CA ARG A 48 7.25 7.81 -0.57
C ARG A 48 7.61 8.69 -1.75
N ALA A 49 6.69 9.52 -2.16
CA ALA A 49 6.93 10.37 -3.32
C ALA A 49 7.85 11.53 -2.94
N ILE A 50 8.53 12.07 -3.92
CA ILE A 50 9.41 13.19 -3.64
C ILE A 50 8.65 14.51 -3.80
N MET A 51 7.46 14.48 -4.37
CA MET A 51 6.68 15.69 -4.60
C MET A 51 5.30 15.30 -5.08
N GLY A 52 4.32 16.10 -4.77
CA GLY A 52 2.99 15.88 -5.29
C GLY A 52 1.96 16.74 -4.59
N TYR A 53 0.74 16.72 -5.08
CA TYR A 53 -0.36 17.35 -4.39
C TYR A 53 -1.64 16.53 -4.63
N GLY A 54 -2.57 16.66 -3.72
CA GLY A 54 -3.84 15.96 -3.81
C GLY A 54 -4.99 16.93 -3.70
N ALA A 55 -6.05 16.51 -3.07
CA ALA A 55 -7.28 17.29 -3.00
C ALA A 55 -7.10 18.67 -2.40
N SER A 56 -6.15 18.85 -1.52
CA SER A 56 -5.93 20.16 -0.89
C SER A 56 -5.17 21.11 -1.82
N ALA A 57 -4.68 20.62 -2.92
CA ALA A 57 -3.90 21.38 -3.88
C ALA A 57 -2.61 21.98 -3.29
N HIS A 58 -2.21 21.48 -2.15
CA HIS A 58 -0.99 21.93 -1.51
C HIS A 58 0.15 21.08 -2.03
N VAL A 59 1.13 21.65 -2.68
CA VAL A 59 2.27 20.90 -3.20
C VAL A 59 3.16 20.47 -2.04
N ARG A 60 3.48 19.20 -2.01
CA ARG A 60 4.36 18.64 -0.98
C ARG A 60 5.60 18.09 -1.63
N THR A 61 6.75 18.46 -1.08
CA THR A 61 8.03 18.07 -1.65
C THR A 61 9.09 17.99 -0.56
N ASP A 62 10.02 17.08 -0.69
CA ASP A 62 11.11 16.95 0.25
C ASP A 62 12.19 18.01 0.01
N ARG A 63 12.06 18.80 -1.01
CA ARG A 63 13.04 19.82 -1.32
C ARG A 63 12.82 21.11 -0.58
N LEU A 64 11.66 21.35 -0.08
CA LEU A 64 11.37 22.54 0.60
C LEU A 64 11.54 22.36 2.02
N GLU A 65 12.40 23.05 2.55
CA GLU A 65 12.58 23.06 3.89
C GLU A 65 12.27 21.90 4.56
N VAL A 66 12.81 21.73 5.29
CA VAL A 66 12.76 20.93 6.21
C VAL A 66 11.54 20.47 6.70
N LEU A 67 10.64 21.16 6.53
CA LEU A 67 9.48 20.90 7.16
C LEU A 67 8.53 20.03 6.50
N SER A 68 8.79 19.66 5.31
CA SER A 68 7.86 18.92 4.60
C SER A 68 7.96 17.47 4.94
N LEU A 69 7.36 17.10 6.00
CA LEU A 69 7.33 15.73 6.41
C LEU A 69 6.04 15.04 6.01
N ASP A 70 5.22 15.69 5.20
CA ASP A 70 3.94 15.12 4.81
C ASP A 70 3.94 14.91 3.30
N LEU A 71 4.73 13.97 2.86
CA LEU A 71 4.82 13.67 1.45
C LEU A 71 3.76 12.67 1.02
N PRO A 72 3.43 12.62 -0.26
CA PRO A 72 2.50 11.59 -0.72
C PRO A 72 3.08 10.20 -0.54
N ILE A 73 2.22 9.29 -0.16
CA ILE A 73 2.60 7.88 0.03
C ILE A 73 1.72 7.04 -0.88
N VAL A 74 2.31 6.04 -1.50
CA VAL A 74 1.56 5.08 -2.31
C VAL A 74 1.83 3.69 -1.75
N VAL A 75 0.78 2.97 -1.40
CA VAL A 75 0.90 1.58 -0.97
C VAL A 75 0.37 0.73 -2.11
N GLU A 76 1.15 -0.23 -2.55
CA GLU A 76 0.76 -1.11 -3.65
C GLU A 76 0.69 -2.56 -3.22
N CYS A 77 -0.24 -3.30 -3.75
CA CYS A 77 -0.22 -4.75 -3.62
C CYS A 77 -0.88 -5.37 -4.84
N VAL A 78 -0.52 -6.61 -5.14
CA VAL A 78 -1.07 -7.36 -6.26
C VAL A 78 -1.70 -8.61 -5.67
N GLU A 79 -2.97 -8.84 -5.98
CA GLU A 79 -3.70 -9.96 -5.41
C GLU A 79 -4.87 -10.30 -6.32
N THR A 80 -5.63 -11.33 -6.00
CA THR A 80 -6.82 -11.64 -6.78
C THR A 80 -7.84 -10.54 -6.59
N GLU A 81 -8.69 -10.38 -7.59
CA GLU A 81 -9.72 -9.36 -7.52
C GLU A 81 -10.63 -9.57 -6.32
N GLU A 82 -10.98 -10.81 -6.04
CA GLU A 82 -11.86 -11.11 -4.91
C GLU A 82 -11.25 -10.68 -3.59
N ARG A 83 -9.98 -10.94 -3.40
CA ARG A 83 -9.33 -10.55 -2.15
C ARG A 83 -9.18 -9.05 -2.04
N ILE A 84 -8.91 -8.38 -3.17
CA ILE A 84 -8.82 -6.94 -3.16
C ILE A 84 -10.18 -6.35 -2.77
N GLU A 85 -11.25 -6.83 -3.38
CA GLU A 85 -12.57 -6.30 -3.06
C GLU A 85 -12.97 -6.59 -1.63
N ALA A 86 -12.52 -7.71 -1.09
CA ALA A 86 -12.87 -8.07 0.27
C ALA A 86 -12.27 -7.12 1.31
N ILE A 87 -11.14 -6.47 1.00
CA ILE A 87 -10.49 -5.59 1.96
C ILE A 87 -10.96 -4.14 1.83
N LEU A 88 -11.62 -3.79 0.73
CA LEU A 88 -12.01 -2.40 0.51
C LEU A 88 -12.86 -1.78 1.62
N PRO A 89 -13.81 -2.50 2.20
CA PRO A 89 -14.59 -1.89 3.28
C PRO A 89 -13.73 -1.49 4.49
N GLU A 90 -12.73 -2.30 4.83
CA GLU A 90 -11.87 -1.95 5.94
C GLU A 90 -10.98 -0.77 5.60
N LEU A 91 -10.49 -0.72 4.38
CA LEU A 91 -9.69 0.42 3.95
C LEU A 91 -10.53 1.68 3.94
N ASP A 92 -11.78 1.57 3.54
CA ASP A 92 -12.68 2.71 3.52
C ASP A 92 -12.84 3.30 4.92
N GLU A 93 -12.90 2.47 5.94
CA GLU A 93 -13.01 2.94 7.30
C GLU A 93 -11.73 3.58 7.81
N MET A 94 -10.59 3.13 7.32
CA MET A 94 -9.31 3.62 7.78
C MET A 94 -8.89 4.93 7.12
N ILE A 95 -9.30 5.13 5.88
CA ILE A 95 -8.80 6.23 5.07
C ILE A 95 -9.78 7.39 5.08
N GLY A 96 -9.41 8.47 5.75
CA GLY A 96 -10.26 9.64 5.79
C GLY A 96 -10.21 10.42 4.48
N GLY A 97 -9.08 10.45 3.83
CA GLY A 97 -8.94 11.09 2.53
C GLY A 97 -7.86 10.39 1.77
N GLY A 98 -8.07 10.18 0.50
CA GLY A 98 -7.10 9.47 -0.31
C GLY A 98 -7.73 8.98 -1.59
N LEU A 99 -7.02 8.12 -2.28
CA LEU A 99 -7.47 7.60 -3.56
C LEU A 99 -7.04 6.15 -3.67
N ILE A 100 -7.95 5.29 -4.05
CA ILE A 100 -7.60 3.90 -4.32
C ILE A 100 -7.89 3.63 -5.77
N THR A 101 -6.93 3.10 -6.49
CA THR A 101 -7.12 2.71 -7.88
C THR A 101 -6.83 1.24 -8.04
N LEU A 102 -7.51 0.62 -8.97
CA LEU A 102 -7.32 -0.79 -9.28
C LEU A 102 -7.03 -0.91 -10.76
N GLU A 103 -6.07 -1.77 -11.10
CA GLU A 103 -5.75 -2.05 -12.49
C GLU A 103 -5.53 -3.53 -12.64
N ARG A 104 -5.70 -4.03 -13.82
CA ARG A 104 -5.38 -5.42 -14.08
C ARG A 104 -3.87 -5.55 -14.24
N ALA A 105 -3.31 -6.59 -13.69
CA ALA A 105 -1.90 -6.87 -13.83
C ALA A 105 -1.76 -8.33 -14.21
N ARG A 106 -1.00 -8.59 -15.26
CA ARG A 106 -0.71 -9.96 -15.61
C ARG A 106 0.58 -10.36 -14.97
N VAL A 107 0.51 -11.28 -14.02
CA VAL A 107 1.69 -11.73 -13.29
C VAL A 107 2.32 -12.86 -14.08
N ILE A 108 3.55 -12.66 -14.52
CA ILE A 108 4.23 -13.70 -15.25
C ILE A 108 5.01 -14.61 -14.32
N MET A 109 5.29 -14.15 -13.14
CA MET A 109 5.93 -14.99 -12.14
C MET A 109 5.79 -14.37 -10.77
N TYR A 110 5.35 -15.16 -9.81
CA TYR A 110 5.48 -14.83 -8.40
C TYR A 110 5.95 -16.10 -7.72
N ARG A 111 7.06 -16.01 -7.03
CA ARG A 111 7.64 -17.17 -6.41
C ARG A 111 8.13 -16.75 -5.04
N PRO A 112 7.52 -17.26 -3.98
CA PRO A 112 8.02 -16.95 -2.65
C PRO A 112 9.43 -17.48 -2.52
N GLY A 113 10.25 -16.80 -1.78
CA GLY A 113 11.62 -17.23 -1.63
C GLY A 113 11.69 -18.56 -0.94
N THR A 114 12.82 -19.23 -1.11
CA THR A 114 13.03 -20.51 -0.48
C THR A 114 13.48 -20.27 0.93
N GLU A 115 12.99 -21.08 1.86
CA GLU A 115 13.43 -20.98 3.21
C GLU A 115 14.86 -21.41 3.32
N ARG A 116 15.65 -20.69 4.01
CA ARG A 116 17.02 -21.03 4.17
C ARG A 116 17.42 -20.74 5.55
N GLY A 117 16.74 -21.23 6.44
CA GLY A 117 17.10 -21.01 7.77
C GLY A 117 16.46 -19.75 8.22
N ILE A 118 16.78 -18.65 7.74
CA ILE A 118 16.28 -17.46 8.23
C ILE A 118 15.11 -17.03 7.50
N GLY A 119 14.32 -17.73 7.10
CA GLY A 119 13.14 -17.33 6.45
C GLY A 119 13.35 -16.59 5.19
N SER A 120 12.35 -16.55 4.39
CA SER A 120 12.40 -15.96 3.13
C SER A 120 12.28 -14.49 3.23
N ALA A 121 12.88 -13.80 2.40
CA ALA A 121 12.84 -12.42 2.40
C ALA A 121 11.64 -11.94 1.70
N ARG A 122 10.99 -12.47 0.98
CA ARG A 122 9.97 -11.89 0.28
C ARG A 122 9.52 -10.60 0.65
#